data_f60cc7ddfe87a265a98b74b398769a1a
#
_entry.id   f60cc7ddfe87a265a98b74b398769a1a
#
_cell.length_a   1.000
_cell.length_b   1.000
_cell.length_c   1.000
_cell.angle_alpha   90.00
_cell.angle_beta   90.00
_cell.angle_gamma   90.00
#
_symmetry.space_group_name_H-M   'P 1'
#
loop_
_entity.id
_entity.type
_entity.pdbx_description
1 polymer ?
#
loop_
_entity_poly.entity_id
_entity_poly.type
_entity_poly.pdbx_seq_one_letter_code
_entity_poly.pdbx_strand_id
1 'polypeptide(L)'
;MKDWTPSALLHASGMYWESCAIHAAVHLDVFTPLSDGPMTVTELADRTGCVPQSLDRLLTALCAMGLLIRQGETCELPPFSRNHLCRGNPGYLGHIVEHHRHLMPGWSKLDESVRENRPTRHRSSVDTEDTGERESFLMGMYNAASRTLTFRAVPICLISGARPEPTPSISAATIPA
;
A
#
# COMPACT_ATOMS: atom_id res chain seq x y z
N MET A 1 -25.20 0.35 -9.87
CA MET A 1 -24.81 -0.91 -9.19
C MET A 1 -23.76 -1.58 -10.06
N LYS A 2 -22.73 -2.22 -9.49
CA LYS A 2 -21.73 -2.93 -10.30
C LYS A 2 -22.33 -4.29 -10.71
N ASP A 3 -22.44 -4.55 -12.02
CA ASP A 3 -22.93 -5.85 -12.48
C ASP A 3 -21.83 -6.89 -12.33
N TRP A 4 -22.08 -7.91 -11.53
CA TRP A 4 -21.14 -9.01 -11.31
C TRP A 4 -21.21 -10.02 -12.44
N THR A 5 -20.07 -10.33 -13.02
CA THR A 5 -19.86 -11.47 -13.94
C THR A 5 -18.87 -12.44 -13.30
N PRO A 6 -18.81 -13.72 -13.73
CA PRO A 6 -17.80 -14.66 -13.25
C PRO A 6 -16.38 -14.11 -13.39
N SER A 7 -16.04 -13.48 -14.51
CA SER A 7 -14.73 -12.87 -14.73
C SER A 7 -14.46 -11.72 -13.76
N ALA A 8 -15.44 -10.85 -13.50
CA ALA A 8 -15.30 -9.75 -12.56
C ALA A 8 -15.10 -10.25 -11.13
N LEU A 9 -15.77 -11.34 -10.73
CA LEU A 9 -15.60 -11.97 -9.42
C LEU A 9 -14.20 -12.56 -9.27
N LEU A 10 -13.74 -13.33 -10.25
CA LEU A 10 -12.40 -13.93 -10.23
C LEU A 10 -11.30 -12.86 -10.20
N HIS A 11 -11.43 -11.80 -11.00
CA HIS A 11 -10.52 -10.67 -10.96
C HIS A 11 -10.47 -10.02 -9.58
N ALA A 12 -11.63 -9.68 -9.00
CA ALA A 12 -11.70 -9.07 -7.68
C ALA A 12 -11.10 -9.97 -6.58
N SER A 13 -11.33 -11.28 -6.67
CA SER A 13 -10.76 -12.26 -5.72
C SER A 13 -9.24 -12.36 -5.82
N GLY A 14 -8.66 -12.15 -7.01
CA GLY A 14 -7.22 -12.24 -7.26
C GLY A 14 -6.42 -10.95 -7.06
N MET A 15 -7.08 -9.80 -6.90
CA MET A 15 -6.40 -8.49 -6.80
C MET A 15 -5.37 -8.40 -5.66
N TYR A 16 -5.48 -9.22 -4.63
CA TYR A 16 -4.52 -9.23 -3.52
C TYR A 16 -3.12 -9.67 -3.95
N TRP A 17 -2.96 -10.42 -5.07
CA TRP A 17 -1.64 -10.82 -5.57
C TRP A 17 -0.82 -9.62 -6.01
N GLU A 18 -1.44 -8.67 -6.72
CA GLU A 18 -0.81 -7.40 -7.12
C GLU A 18 -0.41 -6.59 -5.88
N SER A 19 -1.32 -6.49 -4.90
CA SER A 19 -1.04 -5.82 -3.63
C SER A 19 0.17 -6.45 -2.91
N CYS A 20 0.24 -7.78 -2.84
CA CYS A 20 1.37 -8.49 -2.23
C CYS A 20 2.69 -8.21 -2.97
N ALA A 21 2.68 -8.14 -4.30
CA ALA A 21 3.87 -7.82 -5.08
C ALA A 21 4.36 -6.38 -4.81
N ILE A 22 3.43 -5.40 -4.77
CA ILE A 22 3.76 -4.01 -4.42
C ILE A 22 4.30 -3.92 -2.99
N HIS A 23 3.64 -4.57 -2.03
CA HIS A 23 4.06 -4.58 -0.63
C HIS A 23 5.47 -5.16 -0.47
N ALA A 24 5.75 -6.28 -1.13
CA ALA A 24 7.06 -6.91 -1.09
C ALA A 24 8.14 -5.99 -1.70
N ALA A 25 7.86 -5.38 -2.85
CA ALA A 25 8.81 -4.51 -3.54
C ALA A 25 9.15 -3.26 -2.74
N VAL A 26 8.17 -2.64 -2.08
CA VAL A 26 8.40 -1.48 -1.21
C VAL A 26 9.13 -1.89 0.05
N HIS A 27 8.77 -3.01 0.67
CA HIS A 27 9.41 -3.51 1.89
C HIS A 27 10.87 -3.86 1.67
N LEU A 28 11.19 -4.51 0.55
CA LEU A 28 12.55 -4.86 0.14
C LEU A 28 13.34 -3.67 -0.41
N ASP A 29 12.70 -2.52 -0.54
CA ASP A 29 13.28 -1.29 -1.10
C ASP A 29 13.84 -1.47 -2.52
N VAL A 30 13.09 -2.16 -3.38
CA VAL A 30 13.50 -2.47 -4.76
C VAL A 30 13.67 -1.22 -5.62
N PHE A 31 12.90 -0.16 -5.34
CA PHE A 31 12.82 1.03 -6.20
C PHE A 31 13.95 2.04 -5.94
N THR A 32 14.36 2.23 -4.69
CA THR A 32 15.32 3.27 -4.33
C THR A 32 16.69 3.09 -4.99
N PRO A 33 17.31 1.91 -5.04
CA PRO A 33 18.57 1.71 -5.74
C PRO A 33 18.52 2.07 -7.22
N LEU A 34 17.39 1.84 -7.88
CA LEU A 34 17.18 2.16 -9.29
C LEU A 34 17.06 3.68 -9.56
N SER A 35 17.02 4.52 -8.53
CA SER A 35 17.08 5.98 -8.72
C SER A 35 18.43 6.44 -9.24
N ASP A 36 19.50 5.68 -8.99
CA ASP A 36 20.85 5.97 -9.45
C ASP A 36 21.07 5.62 -10.94
N GLY A 37 20.17 4.79 -11.51
CA GLY A 37 20.20 4.34 -12.89
C GLY A 37 19.69 2.92 -13.07
N PRO A 38 19.66 2.42 -14.33
CA PRO A 38 19.32 1.05 -14.63
C PRO A 38 20.28 0.05 -13.96
N MET A 39 19.76 -1.05 -13.44
CA MET A 39 20.54 -2.13 -12.81
C MET A 39 20.13 -3.49 -13.34
N THR A 40 21.07 -4.43 -13.39
CA THR A 40 20.81 -5.84 -13.61
C THR A 40 20.14 -6.45 -12.39
N VAL A 41 19.51 -7.62 -12.58
CA VAL A 41 18.91 -8.37 -11.47
C VAL A 41 19.92 -8.70 -10.37
N THR A 42 21.16 -9.04 -10.76
CA THR A 42 22.23 -9.38 -9.82
C THR A 42 22.64 -8.17 -8.98
N GLU A 43 22.90 -7.03 -9.62
CA GLU A 43 23.25 -5.78 -8.91
C GLU A 43 22.15 -5.35 -7.95
N LEU A 44 20.88 -5.44 -8.37
CA LEU A 44 19.77 -5.09 -7.53
C LEU A 44 19.57 -6.09 -6.38
N ALA A 45 19.82 -7.37 -6.62
CA ALA A 45 19.77 -8.41 -5.58
C ALA A 45 20.83 -8.16 -4.49
N ASP A 46 22.04 -7.78 -4.88
CA ASP A 46 23.12 -7.42 -3.94
C ASP A 46 22.75 -6.20 -3.11
N ARG A 47 22.11 -5.18 -3.73
CA ARG A 47 21.66 -3.97 -3.02
C ARG A 47 20.52 -4.20 -2.05
N THR A 48 19.65 -5.16 -2.35
CA THR A 48 18.43 -5.45 -1.56
C THR A 48 18.59 -6.66 -0.63
N GLY A 49 19.72 -7.35 -0.69
CA GLY A 49 19.94 -8.57 0.08
C GLY A 49 19.07 -9.76 -0.36
N CYS A 50 18.60 -9.75 -1.60
CA CYS A 50 17.70 -10.75 -2.14
C CYS A 50 18.45 -11.85 -2.92
N VAL A 51 17.80 -13.01 -3.06
CA VAL A 51 18.27 -14.06 -3.98
C VAL A 51 17.89 -13.66 -5.42
N PRO A 52 18.85 -13.55 -6.37
CA PRO A 52 18.61 -13.05 -7.72
C PRO A 52 17.45 -13.72 -8.45
N GLN A 53 17.38 -15.07 -8.43
CA GLN A 53 16.31 -15.83 -9.09
C GLN A 53 14.90 -15.52 -8.55
N SER A 54 14.79 -15.28 -7.22
CA SER A 54 13.51 -14.96 -6.58
C SER A 54 13.13 -13.51 -6.84
N LEU A 55 14.11 -12.61 -6.80
CA LEU A 55 13.93 -11.20 -7.13
C LEU A 55 13.48 -11.04 -8.57
N ASP A 56 14.07 -11.76 -9.52
CA ASP A 56 13.71 -11.68 -10.94
C ASP A 56 12.23 -11.95 -11.20
N ARG A 57 11.63 -12.90 -10.47
CA ARG A 57 10.18 -13.17 -10.56
C ARG A 57 9.35 -11.98 -10.08
N LEU A 58 9.77 -11.35 -8.98
CA LEU A 58 9.11 -10.13 -8.48
C LEU A 58 9.24 -8.98 -9.48
N LEU A 59 10.45 -8.75 -10.02
CA LEU A 59 10.70 -7.71 -11.02
C LEU A 59 9.87 -7.94 -12.29
N THR A 60 9.72 -9.19 -12.72
CA THR A 60 8.86 -9.55 -13.85
C THR A 60 7.40 -9.16 -13.60
N ALA A 61 6.87 -9.43 -12.40
CA ALA A 61 5.52 -9.02 -12.02
C ALA A 61 5.39 -7.49 -12.00
N LEU A 62 6.37 -6.77 -11.43
CA LEU A 62 6.37 -5.30 -11.37
C LEU A 62 6.45 -4.68 -12.78
N CYS A 63 7.18 -5.30 -13.71
CA CYS A 63 7.20 -4.89 -15.11
C CYS A 63 5.84 -5.08 -15.78
N ALA A 64 5.18 -6.23 -15.54
CA ALA A 64 3.83 -6.49 -16.06
C ALA A 64 2.80 -5.49 -15.53
N MET A 65 2.99 -4.99 -14.30
CA MET A 65 2.17 -3.95 -13.67
C MET A 65 2.54 -2.52 -14.12
N GLY A 66 3.59 -2.33 -14.93
CA GLY A 66 4.08 -1.02 -15.36
C GLY A 66 4.79 -0.21 -14.26
N LEU A 67 5.17 -0.84 -13.16
CA LEU A 67 5.92 -0.20 -12.07
C LEU A 67 7.43 -0.25 -12.28
N LEU A 68 7.90 -1.08 -13.19
CA LEU A 68 9.27 -1.12 -13.70
C LEU A 68 9.27 -1.26 -15.22
N ILE A 69 10.37 -0.90 -15.85
CA ILE A 69 10.64 -1.14 -17.26
C ILE A 69 11.85 -2.06 -17.34
N ARG A 70 11.75 -3.15 -18.16
CA ARG A 70 12.88 -4.02 -18.42
C ARG A 70 13.44 -3.73 -19.80
N GLN A 71 14.75 -3.48 -19.89
CA GLN A 71 15.49 -3.30 -21.13
C GLN A 71 16.66 -4.28 -21.17
N GLY A 72 16.47 -5.37 -21.93
CA GLY A 72 17.43 -6.47 -21.93
C GLY A 72 17.58 -7.09 -20.55
N GLU A 73 18.79 -7.04 -19.98
CA GLU A 73 19.10 -7.58 -18.65
C GLU A 73 18.94 -6.58 -17.53
N THR A 74 18.64 -5.31 -17.81
CA THR A 74 18.50 -4.25 -16.80
C THR A 74 17.05 -3.88 -16.57
N CYS A 75 16.79 -3.42 -15.35
CA CYS A 75 15.52 -2.81 -14.93
C CYS A 75 15.75 -1.32 -14.66
N GLU A 76 14.74 -0.52 -15.01
CA GLU A 76 14.74 0.92 -14.76
C GLU A 76 13.37 1.41 -14.27
N LEU A 77 13.35 2.63 -13.73
CA LEU A 77 12.14 3.25 -13.18
C LEU A 77 11.38 4.05 -14.23
N PRO A 78 10.09 3.79 -14.45
CA PRO A 78 9.23 4.76 -15.09
C PRO A 78 9.08 6.02 -14.22
N PRO A 79 8.69 7.18 -14.80
CA PRO A 79 8.57 8.45 -14.07
C PRO A 79 7.70 8.36 -12.82
N PHE A 80 6.59 7.60 -12.87
CA PHE A 80 5.71 7.41 -11.72
C PHE A 80 6.44 6.75 -10.54
N SER A 81 7.10 5.61 -10.79
CA SER A 81 7.81 4.88 -9.73
C SER A 81 8.98 5.67 -9.16
N ARG A 82 9.70 6.39 -10.01
CA ARG A 82 10.76 7.30 -9.58
C ARG A 82 10.27 8.34 -8.59
N ASN A 83 9.12 8.96 -8.87
CA ASN A 83 8.58 10.03 -8.05
C ASN A 83 7.87 9.54 -6.77
N HIS A 84 7.30 8.32 -6.80
CA HIS A 84 6.39 7.89 -5.76
C HIS A 84 6.83 6.64 -4.99
N LEU A 85 7.80 5.87 -5.49
CA LEU A 85 8.22 4.62 -4.85
C LEU A 85 9.69 4.62 -4.40
N CYS A 86 10.48 5.67 -4.72
CA CYS A 86 11.84 5.84 -4.19
C CYS A 86 11.82 6.62 -2.90
N ARG A 87 12.50 6.11 -1.87
CA ARG A 87 12.67 6.78 -0.57
C ARG A 87 13.37 8.13 -0.75
N GLY A 88 13.09 9.07 0.13
CA GLY A 88 13.66 10.41 0.08
C GLY A 88 12.97 11.37 -0.90
N ASN A 89 12.12 10.88 -1.80
CA ASN A 89 11.33 11.73 -2.68
C ASN A 89 10.18 12.40 -1.89
N PRO A 90 9.92 13.70 -2.11
CA PRO A 90 8.76 14.36 -1.49
C PRO A 90 7.43 13.68 -1.81
N GLY A 91 7.36 12.94 -2.94
CA GLY A 91 6.17 12.19 -3.39
C GLY A 91 6.07 10.76 -2.89
N TYR A 92 6.96 10.32 -2.02
CA TYR A 92 7.04 8.93 -1.60
C TYR A 92 5.76 8.41 -0.96
N LEU A 93 5.21 7.35 -1.55
CA LEU A 93 3.99 6.66 -1.07
C LEU A 93 4.29 5.35 -0.33
N GLY A 94 5.55 4.96 -0.20
CA GLY A 94 5.92 3.70 0.43
C GLY A 94 5.45 3.58 1.87
N HIS A 95 5.34 4.67 2.62
CA HIS A 95 4.83 4.63 3.99
C HIS A 95 3.38 4.13 4.06
N ILE A 96 2.49 4.60 3.17
CA ILE A 96 1.12 4.11 3.15
C ILE A 96 1.03 2.68 2.63
N VAL A 97 1.90 2.29 1.70
CA VAL A 97 1.99 0.92 1.20
C VAL A 97 2.45 -0.03 2.32
N GLU A 98 3.45 0.36 3.12
CA GLU A 98 3.87 -0.40 4.30
C GLU A 98 2.75 -0.51 5.33
N HIS A 99 2.02 0.57 5.58
CA HIS A 99 0.85 0.52 6.45
C HIS A 99 -0.18 -0.50 5.95
N HIS A 100 -0.49 -0.51 4.65
CA HIS A 100 -1.39 -1.52 4.07
C HIS A 100 -0.86 -2.95 4.26
N ARG A 101 0.45 -3.16 4.11
CA ARG A 101 1.10 -4.46 4.38
C ARG A 101 0.88 -4.92 5.83
N HIS A 102 1.01 -4.02 6.80
CA HIS A 102 0.77 -4.32 8.22
C HIS A 102 -0.70 -4.68 8.50
N LEU A 103 -1.64 -4.19 7.69
CA LEU A 103 -3.05 -4.53 7.84
C LEU A 103 -3.41 -5.91 7.28
N MET A 104 -2.65 -6.45 6.33
CA MET A 104 -2.97 -7.70 5.62
C MET A 104 -3.27 -8.91 6.53
N PRO A 105 -2.48 -9.17 7.60
CA PRO A 105 -2.76 -10.30 8.49
C PRO A 105 -4.12 -10.22 9.17
N GLY A 106 -4.58 -9.01 9.50
CA GLY A 106 -5.92 -8.81 10.06
C GLY A 106 -7.02 -9.04 9.01
N TRP A 107 -6.82 -8.54 7.80
CA TRP A 107 -7.78 -8.72 6.72
C TRP A 107 -7.92 -10.17 6.25
N SER A 108 -6.85 -10.97 6.30
CA SER A 108 -6.90 -12.38 5.95
C SER A 108 -7.76 -13.23 6.92
N LYS A 109 -8.12 -12.67 8.09
CA LYS A 109 -8.95 -13.30 9.13
C LYS A 109 -10.33 -12.68 9.24
N LEU A 110 -10.82 -12.03 8.18
CA LEU A 110 -12.11 -11.35 8.21
C LEU A 110 -13.28 -12.31 8.55
N ASP A 111 -13.21 -13.54 8.10
CA ASP A 111 -14.21 -14.57 8.40
C ASP A 111 -14.28 -14.92 9.90
N GLU A 112 -13.13 -14.95 10.60
CA GLU A 112 -13.06 -15.12 12.06
C GLU A 112 -13.74 -13.93 12.75
N SER A 113 -13.42 -12.69 12.31
CA SER A 113 -14.01 -11.47 12.84
C SER A 113 -15.54 -11.47 12.71
N VAL A 114 -16.05 -11.91 11.55
CA VAL A 114 -17.51 -11.99 11.29
C VAL A 114 -18.18 -13.04 12.15
N ARG A 115 -17.57 -14.22 12.32
CA ARG A 115 -18.14 -15.31 13.15
C ARG A 115 -18.21 -14.94 14.62
N GLU A 116 -17.19 -14.24 15.13
CA GLU A 116 -17.00 -14.00 16.55
C GLU A 116 -17.48 -12.63 17.00
N ASN A 117 -17.93 -11.80 16.04
CA ASN A 117 -18.33 -10.41 16.28
C ASN A 117 -17.27 -9.60 17.06
N ARG A 118 -16.00 -9.85 16.75
CA ARG A 118 -14.87 -9.14 17.37
C ARG A 118 -13.81 -8.79 16.32
N PRO A 119 -13.07 -7.67 16.48
CA PRO A 119 -11.96 -7.34 15.60
C PRO A 119 -10.86 -8.40 15.68
N THR A 120 -10.31 -8.81 14.54
CA THR A 120 -9.12 -9.69 14.48
C THR A 120 -7.83 -8.97 14.88
N ARG A 121 -7.84 -7.64 14.88
CA ARG A 121 -6.73 -6.81 15.33
C ARG A 121 -6.93 -6.47 16.81
N HIS A 122 -6.07 -7.02 17.67
CA HIS A 122 -6.00 -6.57 19.05
C HIS A 122 -5.49 -5.13 19.12
N ARG A 123 -6.24 -4.25 19.79
CA ARG A 123 -5.81 -2.87 20.09
C ARG A 123 -4.61 -2.80 21.06
N SER A 124 -4.16 -3.95 21.59
CA SER A 124 -2.99 -4.05 22.47
C SER A 124 -1.67 -3.67 21.81
N SER A 125 -1.66 -3.43 20.52
CA SER A 125 -0.50 -2.85 19.82
C SER A 125 -0.25 -1.38 20.16
N VAL A 126 -1.03 -0.76 21.04
CA VAL A 126 -0.67 0.57 21.59
C VAL A 126 0.50 0.48 22.57
N ASP A 127 0.71 -0.71 23.17
CA ASP A 127 1.75 -0.96 24.16
C ASP A 127 2.95 -1.76 23.62
N THR A 128 2.89 -2.28 22.40
CA THR A 128 4.04 -2.92 21.78
C THR A 128 4.86 -1.91 20.99
N GLU A 129 6.15 -1.90 21.25
CA GLU A 129 7.22 -1.06 20.73
C GLU A 129 7.43 -1.12 19.20
N ASP A 130 6.43 -1.44 18.40
CA ASP A 130 6.56 -1.39 16.95
C ASP A 130 6.42 0.05 16.44
N THR A 131 7.50 0.80 16.68
CA THR A 131 7.68 2.18 16.22
C THR A 131 7.50 2.28 14.69
N GLY A 132 7.86 1.23 13.94
CA GLY A 132 7.75 1.20 12.48
C GLY A 132 6.31 1.20 11.97
N GLU A 133 5.40 0.49 12.65
CA GLU A 133 3.97 0.48 12.28
C GLU A 133 3.33 1.85 12.50
N ARG A 134 3.65 2.50 13.63
CA ARG A 134 3.14 3.85 13.95
C ARG A 134 3.71 4.90 13.01
N GLU A 135 5.00 4.83 12.71
CA GLU A 135 5.67 5.74 11.78
C GLU A 135 5.07 5.61 10.38
N SER A 136 4.93 4.38 9.87
CA SER A 136 4.32 4.12 8.56
C SER A 136 2.90 4.67 8.47
N PHE A 137 2.10 4.53 9.54
CA PHE A 137 0.76 5.10 9.59
C PHE A 137 0.79 6.63 9.56
N LEU A 138 1.54 7.28 10.46
CA LEU A 138 1.58 8.73 10.58
C LEU A 138 2.14 9.39 9.31
N MET A 139 3.23 8.87 8.77
CA MET A 139 3.83 9.37 7.53
C MET A 139 2.95 9.09 6.32
N GLY A 140 2.29 7.93 6.29
CA GLY A 140 1.31 7.59 5.25
C GLY A 140 0.13 8.57 5.24
N MET A 141 -0.43 8.87 6.40
CA MET A 141 -1.52 9.85 6.55
C MET A 141 -1.08 11.28 6.19
N TYR A 142 0.13 11.68 6.62
CA TYR A 142 0.70 12.98 6.26
C TYR A 142 0.86 13.11 4.74
N ASN A 143 1.43 12.13 4.06
CA ASN A 143 1.63 12.14 2.62
C ASN A 143 0.29 12.09 1.85
N ALA A 144 -0.71 11.39 2.37
CA ALA A 144 -2.06 11.36 1.79
C ALA A 144 -2.79 12.71 1.94
N ALA A 145 -2.70 13.34 3.11
CA ALA A 145 -3.36 14.62 3.41
C ALA A 145 -2.71 15.80 2.68
N SER A 146 -1.37 15.83 2.57
CA SER A 146 -0.62 16.92 1.94
C SER A 146 -0.78 16.97 0.42
N ARG A 147 -1.37 15.98 -0.22
CA ARG A 147 -1.43 15.82 -1.68
C ARG A 147 -2.80 15.41 -2.19
N THR A 148 -3.88 16.00 -1.74
CA THR A 148 -5.23 15.85 -2.35
C THR A 148 -5.43 14.51 -3.09
N LEU A 149 -5.00 13.40 -2.49
CA LEU A 149 -5.34 12.09 -2.98
C LEU A 149 -6.81 11.92 -2.64
N THR A 150 -7.66 11.97 -3.66
CA THR A 150 -9.07 11.61 -3.52
C THR A 150 -9.07 10.12 -3.15
N PHE A 151 -8.87 9.82 -1.88
CA PHE A 151 -9.12 8.51 -1.33
C PHE A 151 -10.61 8.27 -1.53
N ARG A 152 -10.94 7.50 -2.53
CA ARG A 152 -12.24 6.85 -2.58
C ARG A 152 -12.23 5.84 -1.44
N ALA A 153 -12.51 6.33 -0.23
CA ALA A 153 -12.60 5.51 0.95
C ALA A 153 -13.62 4.41 0.67
N VAL A 154 -13.14 3.19 0.50
CA VAL A 154 -13.98 2.03 0.79
C VAL A 154 -14.42 2.23 2.23
N PRO A 155 -15.73 2.22 2.56
CA PRO A 155 -16.18 2.51 3.91
C PRO A 155 -15.59 1.50 4.88
N ILE A 156 -14.50 1.87 5.52
CA ILE A 156 -13.83 1.10 6.59
C ILE A 156 -14.75 1.02 7.82
N CYS A 157 -15.79 1.85 7.88
CA CYS A 157 -16.77 1.91 8.96
C CYS A 157 -17.55 0.61 9.20
N LEU A 158 -17.61 -0.31 8.26
CA LEU A 158 -18.36 -1.58 8.42
C LEU A 158 -17.62 -2.62 9.29
N ILE A 159 -16.34 -2.45 9.56
CA ILE A 159 -15.53 -3.48 10.24
C ILE A 159 -15.15 -3.07 11.68
N SER A 160 -15.23 -1.79 12.02
CA SER A 160 -14.84 -1.30 13.35
C SER A 160 -15.96 -1.35 14.41
N GLY A 161 -17.19 -1.75 14.05
CA GLY A 161 -18.33 -1.76 14.97
C GLY A 161 -18.76 -0.37 15.48
N ALA A 162 -18.14 0.69 15.00
CA ALA A 162 -18.52 2.06 15.34
C ALA A 162 -19.76 2.45 14.51
N ARG A 163 -20.90 2.66 15.19
CA ARG A 163 -22.04 3.35 14.57
C ARG A 163 -21.56 4.73 14.14
N PRO A 164 -21.85 5.19 12.91
CA PRO A 164 -21.60 6.58 12.55
C PRO A 164 -22.46 7.46 13.43
N GLU A 165 -21.82 8.29 14.26
CA GLU A 165 -22.49 9.40 14.92
C GLU A 165 -23.00 10.35 13.82
N PRO A 166 -24.23 10.88 13.93
CA PRO A 166 -24.74 11.85 12.97
C PRO A 166 -23.85 13.09 13.01
N THR A 167 -23.27 13.43 11.86
CA THR A 167 -22.47 14.65 11.70
C THR A 167 -23.29 15.86 12.11
N PRO A 168 -22.82 16.70 13.06
CA PRO A 168 -23.51 17.96 13.35
C PRO A 168 -23.48 18.84 12.09
N SER A 169 -24.66 19.29 11.66
CA SER A 169 -24.80 20.24 10.57
C SER A 169 -24.06 21.52 10.95
N ILE A 170 -22.99 21.85 10.24
CA ILE A 170 -22.32 23.15 10.36
C ILE A 170 -23.26 24.16 9.74
N SER A 171 -24.00 24.88 10.61
CA SER A 171 -24.75 26.06 10.22
C SER A 171 -23.79 27.13 9.72
N ALA A 172 -24.00 27.61 8.49
CA ALA A 172 -23.24 28.69 7.92
C ALA A 172 -23.43 29.96 8.77
N ALA A 173 -22.39 30.30 9.55
CA ALA A 173 -22.33 31.58 10.23
C ALA A 173 -22.05 32.66 9.17
N THR A 174 -23.04 33.55 8.97
CA THR A 174 -22.95 34.74 8.15
C THR A 174 -21.87 35.67 8.71
N ILE A 175 -20.88 36.01 7.91
CA ILE A 175 -19.89 37.05 8.21
C ILE A 175 -20.56 38.39 7.98
N PRO A 176 -20.63 39.32 8.96
CA PRO A 176 -21.10 40.66 8.73
C PRO A 176 -20.07 41.51 7.99
N ALA A 177 -20.56 42.43 7.18
CA ALA A 177 -19.83 43.36 6.32
C ALA A 177 -18.90 44.32 7.08
#